data_2d1b1f58432f5c671f35ea2612206b74
#
_entry.id   2d1b1f58432f5c671f35ea2612206b74
#
_cell.length_a   1.000
_cell.length_b   1.000
_cell.length_c   1.000
_cell.angle_alpha   90.00
_cell.angle_beta   90.00
_cell.angle_gamma   90.00
#
_symmetry.space_group_name_H-M   'P 1'
#
loop_
_entity.id
_entity.type
_entity.pdbx_description
1 polymer ?
#
loop_
_entity_poly.entity_id
_entity_poly.type
_entity_poly.pdbx_seq_one_letter_code
_entity_poly.pdbx_strand_id
1 'polypeptide(L)'
;MRAMLEGMAGTGRIPHSILLCGPEGVGKATLARRFAALLLHDAHKIEADDLSLAANRDRIEERLSLTSEKRGDDPLFFASHPDFLSFPPEGPLRQISIQQMRLLKEHAQLHPQKGSRRVFLIDEIDRANEQAANSLLKILEEPPGYLVIIGTTTNPFELLPTIRSRSVSLYLNRLTDAEVREVLREKGIAEAEMDARARLSAGCPGKALTLDLDAYRMRADAMLTLLEVAANRKPFGEWMRVSEASVSKKSERLEDYLEILIALLQDLLHLRHGGPRLRHPEYQATLASMAGSLDFRWIVKATESATQIDRFLRRNIQKTVALDDFVMELQSAALARP
;
A
#
# COMPACT_ATOMS: atom_id res chain seq x y z
N MET A 1 0.24 1.27 19.96
CA MET A 1 0.76 2.37 19.13
C MET A 1 0.13 3.72 19.50
N ARG A 2 -1.21 3.85 19.46
CA ARG A 2 -1.90 5.11 19.84
C ARG A 2 -1.47 5.63 21.22
N ALA A 3 -1.54 4.82 22.26
CA ALA A 3 -1.12 5.19 23.61
C ALA A 3 0.35 5.65 23.70
N MET A 4 1.24 5.10 22.87
CA MET A 4 2.64 5.52 22.80
C MET A 4 2.78 6.94 22.24
N LEU A 5 2.07 7.26 21.15
CA LEU A 5 2.07 8.61 20.55
C LEU A 5 1.40 9.64 21.47
N GLU A 6 0.31 9.27 22.15
CA GLU A 6 -0.33 10.10 23.18
C GLU A 6 0.63 10.36 24.35
N GLY A 7 1.39 9.37 24.79
CA GLY A 7 2.44 9.52 25.80
C GLY A 7 3.58 10.46 25.36
N MET A 8 4.01 10.36 24.09
CA MET A 8 5.01 11.31 23.53
C MET A 8 4.47 12.75 23.51
N ALA A 9 3.21 12.93 23.10
CA ALA A 9 2.57 14.26 23.10
C ALA A 9 2.44 14.82 24.52
N GLY A 10 1.99 14.00 25.49
CA GLY A 10 1.80 14.42 26.89
C GLY A 10 3.11 14.75 27.62
N THR A 11 4.21 14.07 27.30
CA THR A 11 5.53 14.34 27.89
C THR A 11 6.33 15.43 27.17
N GLY A 12 5.87 15.86 25.99
CA GLY A 12 6.58 16.80 25.13
C GLY A 12 7.87 16.25 24.49
N ARG A 13 8.21 14.98 24.75
CA ARG A 13 9.38 14.30 24.19
C ARG A 13 9.06 13.66 22.84
N ILE A 14 9.08 14.48 21.81
CA ILE A 14 8.70 14.05 20.45
C ILE A 14 9.97 13.97 19.59
N PRO A 15 10.25 12.84 18.95
CA PRO A 15 11.32 12.73 17.96
C PRO A 15 11.08 13.70 16.79
N HIS A 16 12.14 14.29 16.26
CA HIS A 16 12.05 15.16 15.08
C HIS A 16 11.62 14.40 13.82
N SER A 17 11.95 13.13 13.74
CA SER A 17 11.55 12.27 12.61
C SER A 17 10.99 10.95 13.12
N ILE A 18 9.77 10.63 12.67
CA ILE A 18 9.04 9.40 12.97
C ILE A 18 8.70 8.70 11.66
N LEU A 19 8.98 7.42 11.58
CA LEU A 19 8.65 6.58 10.43
C LEU A 19 7.59 5.56 10.83
N LEU A 20 6.37 5.71 10.30
CA LEU A 20 5.28 4.76 10.49
C LEU A 20 5.38 3.66 9.43
N CYS A 21 5.74 2.45 9.86
CA CYS A 21 5.97 1.30 9.01
C CYS A 21 4.80 0.32 9.10
N GLY A 22 4.41 -0.30 7.99
CA GLY A 22 3.39 -1.34 7.97
C GLY A 22 2.69 -1.46 6.62
N PRO A 23 1.85 -2.49 6.45
CA PRO A 23 1.21 -2.76 5.16
C PRO A 23 0.33 -1.61 4.69
N GLU A 24 0.05 -1.58 3.38
CA GLU A 24 -0.88 -0.61 2.79
C GLU A 24 -2.28 -0.78 3.40
N GLY A 25 -2.95 0.34 3.68
CA GLY A 25 -4.29 0.32 4.27
C GLY A 25 -4.37 -0.01 5.77
N VAL A 26 -3.24 -0.21 6.47
CA VAL A 26 -3.25 -0.49 7.93
C VAL A 26 -3.58 0.74 8.79
N GLY A 27 -3.62 1.94 8.19
CA GLY A 27 -3.98 3.19 8.88
C GLY A 27 -2.79 4.08 9.25
N LYS A 28 -1.63 3.94 8.59
CA LYS A 28 -0.43 4.77 8.85
C LYS A 28 -0.72 6.28 8.74
N ALA A 29 -1.24 6.72 7.59
CA ALA A 29 -1.54 8.15 7.35
C ALA A 29 -2.62 8.68 8.29
N THR A 30 -3.65 7.87 8.61
CA THR A 30 -4.68 8.22 9.61
C THR A 30 -4.06 8.42 10.99
N LEU A 31 -3.15 7.54 11.41
CA LEU A 31 -2.45 7.66 12.68
C LEU A 31 -1.54 8.89 12.70
N ALA A 32 -0.84 9.18 11.60
CA ALA A 32 -0.01 10.38 11.44
C ALA A 32 -0.83 11.67 11.60
N ARG A 33 -1.98 11.77 10.92
CA ARG A 33 -2.88 12.93 11.04
C ARG A 33 -3.45 13.07 12.45
N ARG A 34 -3.90 11.98 13.08
CA ARG A 34 -4.37 12.01 14.46
C ARG A 34 -3.29 12.47 15.44
N PHE A 35 -2.05 12.03 15.23
CA PHE A 35 -0.93 12.49 16.03
C PHE A 35 -0.62 13.98 15.79
N ALA A 36 -0.62 14.43 14.53
CA ALA A 36 -0.49 15.84 14.19
C ALA A 36 -1.61 16.67 14.83
N ALA A 37 -2.86 16.17 14.84
CA ALA A 37 -4.00 16.81 15.50
C ALA A 37 -3.80 16.98 17.01
N LEU A 38 -3.20 15.99 17.68
CA LEU A 38 -2.83 16.11 19.08
C LEU A 38 -1.77 17.20 19.33
N LEU A 39 -0.78 17.31 18.43
CA LEU A 39 0.32 18.27 18.56
C LEU A 39 -0.09 19.71 18.23
N LEU A 40 -1.03 19.90 17.31
CA LEU A 40 -1.45 21.20 16.78
C LEU A 40 -2.82 21.65 17.29
N HIS A 41 -3.53 20.80 18.03
CA HIS A 41 -4.85 21.06 18.64
C HIS A 41 -5.94 21.51 17.65
N ASP A 42 -5.86 21.06 16.38
CA ASP A 42 -6.85 21.36 15.33
C ASP A 42 -7.14 20.11 14.45
N ALA A 43 -7.92 19.19 15.01
CA ALA A 43 -8.26 17.97 14.30
C ALA A 43 -9.07 18.22 13.02
N HIS A 44 -9.98 19.19 13.02
CA HIS A 44 -10.84 19.46 11.89
C HIS A 44 -10.07 19.86 10.63
N LYS A 45 -9.10 20.76 10.75
CA LYS A 45 -8.30 21.19 9.62
C LYS A 45 -7.32 20.12 9.13
N ILE A 46 -6.76 19.36 10.06
CA ILE A 46 -5.81 18.30 9.71
C ILE A 46 -6.49 17.12 9.02
N GLU A 47 -7.71 16.76 9.46
CA GLU A 47 -8.49 15.71 8.80
C GLU A 47 -9.04 16.16 7.43
N ALA A 48 -9.14 17.47 7.15
CA ALA A 48 -9.45 17.97 5.82
C ALA A 48 -8.38 17.59 4.77
N ASP A 49 -7.15 17.31 5.19
CA ASP A 49 -6.06 16.83 4.34
C ASP A 49 -6.03 15.29 4.22
N ASP A 50 -7.12 14.59 4.61
CA ASP A 50 -7.23 13.15 4.37
C ASP A 50 -7.33 12.83 2.88
N LEU A 51 -6.33 12.10 2.37
CA LEU A 51 -6.25 11.73 0.95
C LEU A 51 -7.38 10.78 0.51
N SER A 52 -8.13 10.19 1.44
CA SER A 52 -9.31 9.37 1.15
C SER A 52 -10.58 10.18 0.84
N LEU A 53 -10.59 11.47 1.16
CA LEU A 53 -11.69 12.38 0.81
C LEU A 53 -11.80 12.55 -0.71
N ALA A 54 -13.03 12.59 -1.23
CA ALA A 54 -13.28 12.67 -2.67
C ALA A 54 -12.54 13.85 -3.33
N ALA A 55 -12.67 15.05 -2.78
CA ALA A 55 -12.02 16.24 -3.32
C ALA A 55 -10.47 16.14 -3.37
N ASN A 56 -9.86 15.47 -2.38
CA ASN A 56 -8.41 15.28 -2.33
C ASN A 56 -7.97 14.19 -3.32
N ARG A 57 -8.76 13.13 -3.50
CA ARG A 57 -8.53 12.11 -4.53
C ARG A 57 -8.61 12.71 -5.93
N ASP A 58 -9.66 13.45 -6.21
CA ASP A 58 -9.84 14.12 -7.51
C ASP A 58 -8.63 15.00 -7.85
N ARG A 59 -8.15 15.78 -6.88
CA ARG A 59 -6.95 16.60 -7.01
C ARG A 59 -5.68 15.79 -7.28
N ILE A 60 -5.53 14.59 -6.70
CA ILE A 60 -4.42 13.67 -6.99
C ILE A 60 -4.57 13.06 -8.39
N GLU A 61 -5.79 12.68 -8.78
CA GLU A 61 -6.09 12.08 -10.10
C GLU A 61 -5.84 13.06 -11.25
N GLU A 62 -6.22 14.32 -11.10
CA GLU A 62 -5.92 15.39 -12.07
C GLU A 62 -4.43 15.47 -12.40
N ARG A 63 -3.57 15.19 -11.39
CA ARG A 63 -2.10 15.23 -11.55
C ARG A 63 -1.55 14.08 -12.42
N LEU A 64 -2.31 13.00 -12.62
CA LEU A 64 -1.92 11.89 -13.49
C LEU A 64 -1.82 12.33 -14.97
N SER A 65 -2.62 13.30 -15.38
CA SER A 65 -2.64 13.83 -16.75
C SER A 65 -1.63 14.93 -17.01
N LEU A 66 -1.02 15.52 -15.95
CA LEU A 66 -0.08 16.63 -16.09
C LEU A 66 1.31 16.16 -16.54
N THR A 67 1.97 17.00 -17.35
CA THR A 67 3.37 16.79 -17.72
C THR A 67 4.29 16.92 -16.50
N SER A 68 5.48 16.34 -16.57
CA SER A 68 6.48 16.45 -15.49
C SER A 68 6.86 17.90 -15.17
N GLU A 69 6.93 18.74 -16.20
CA GLU A 69 7.23 20.18 -16.07
C GLU A 69 6.14 20.89 -15.26
N LYS A 70 4.88 20.75 -15.65
CA LYS A 70 3.74 21.37 -14.93
C LYS A 70 3.64 20.91 -13.47
N ARG A 71 3.94 19.63 -13.19
CA ARG A 71 4.01 19.14 -11.80
C ARG A 71 5.20 19.74 -11.04
N GLY A 72 6.30 20.01 -11.75
CA GLY A 72 7.48 20.65 -11.16
C GLY A 72 7.23 22.11 -10.76
N ASP A 73 6.47 22.85 -11.58
CA ASP A 73 6.13 24.25 -11.32
C ASP A 73 5.13 24.42 -10.18
N ASP A 74 4.25 23.43 -9.98
CA ASP A 74 3.24 23.40 -8.93
C ASP A 74 3.23 22.03 -8.23
N PRO A 75 4.16 21.79 -7.29
CA PRO A 75 4.26 20.50 -6.58
C PRO A 75 3.04 20.25 -5.69
N LEU A 76 2.54 19.00 -5.68
CA LEU A 76 1.37 18.63 -4.90
C LEU A 76 1.67 18.58 -3.40
N PHE A 77 0.88 19.30 -2.63
CA PHE A 77 0.81 19.19 -1.18
C PHE A 77 -0.56 19.61 -0.67
N PHE A 78 -0.87 19.24 0.58
CA PHE A 78 -2.09 19.65 1.28
C PHE A 78 -1.69 20.41 2.55
N ALA A 79 -2.37 21.51 2.86
CA ALA A 79 -2.05 22.40 3.96
C ALA A 79 -3.28 23.16 4.46
N SER A 80 -4.34 22.46 4.85
CA SER A 80 -5.55 23.08 5.43
C SER A 80 -5.28 23.73 6.80
N HIS A 81 -4.24 23.28 7.50
CA HIS A 81 -3.72 23.94 8.70
C HIS A 81 -2.35 24.58 8.39
N PRO A 82 -2.06 25.83 8.83
CA PRO A 82 -0.83 26.54 8.47
C PRO A 82 0.45 25.86 8.94
N ASP A 83 0.38 25.07 10.02
CA ASP A 83 1.52 24.36 10.59
C ASP A 83 1.49 22.85 10.33
N PHE A 84 0.57 22.36 9.44
CA PHE A 84 0.53 20.99 8.97
C PHE A 84 0.63 20.96 7.45
N LEU A 85 1.60 20.23 6.91
CA LEU A 85 1.73 20.00 5.48
C LEU A 85 1.81 18.50 5.20
N SER A 86 1.06 18.05 4.20
CA SER A 86 1.04 16.65 3.76
C SER A 86 1.49 16.55 2.30
N PHE A 87 2.48 15.70 2.05
CA PHE A 87 3.12 15.47 0.75
C PHE A 87 2.83 14.04 0.29
N PRO A 88 1.80 13.80 -0.52
CA PRO A 88 1.55 12.50 -1.13
C PRO A 88 2.39 12.28 -2.38
N PRO A 89 2.56 11.01 -2.82
CA PRO A 89 3.09 10.72 -4.15
C PRO A 89 2.18 11.27 -5.24
N GLU A 90 2.79 11.79 -6.32
CA GLU A 90 2.05 12.35 -7.47
C GLU A 90 2.48 11.78 -8.82
N GLY A 91 1.66 12.03 -9.83
CA GLY A 91 1.91 11.65 -11.22
C GLY A 91 1.75 10.15 -11.51
N PRO A 92 1.91 9.75 -12.78
CA PRO A 92 1.63 8.37 -13.24
C PRO A 92 2.47 7.28 -12.56
N LEU A 93 3.69 7.61 -12.12
CA LEU A 93 4.57 6.70 -11.39
C LEU A 93 4.37 6.75 -9.86
N ARG A 94 3.45 7.59 -9.39
CA ARG A 94 3.20 7.80 -7.96
C ARG A 94 4.50 7.99 -7.18
N GLN A 95 5.26 8.99 -7.53
CA GLN A 95 6.55 9.29 -6.90
C GLN A 95 6.49 10.60 -6.13
N ILE A 96 7.29 10.69 -5.08
CA ILE A 96 7.57 11.96 -4.40
C ILE A 96 8.70 12.65 -5.15
N SER A 97 8.39 13.85 -5.65
CA SER A 97 9.31 14.62 -6.49
C SER A 97 10.33 15.42 -5.67
N ILE A 98 11.46 15.78 -6.31
CA ILE A 98 12.43 16.65 -5.71
C ILE A 98 11.84 18.06 -5.43
N GLN A 99 10.88 18.51 -6.25
CA GLN A 99 10.22 19.80 -6.08
C GLN A 99 9.36 19.83 -4.82
N GLN A 100 8.63 18.74 -4.53
CA GLN A 100 7.90 18.60 -3.25
C GLN A 100 8.89 18.68 -2.06
N MET A 101 10.06 18.06 -2.16
CA MET A 101 11.06 18.09 -1.08
C MET A 101 11.78 19.43 -0.96
N ARG A 102 11.92 20.17 -2.04
CA ARG A 102 12.41 21.58 -1.99
C ARG A 102 11.38 22.47 -1.29
N LEU A 103 10.12 22.36 -1.66
CA LEU A 103 9.01 23.07 -1.00
C LEU A 103 8.94 22.73 0.49
N LEU A 104 9.06 21.45 0.85
CA LEU A 104 9.14 21.01 2.24
C LEU A 104 10.27 21.73 2.99
N LYS A 105 11.46 21.84 2.39
CA LYS A 105 12.63 22.51 3.01
C LYS A 105 12.40 24.00 3.20
N GLU A 106 11.78 24.66 2.23
CA GLU A 106 11.43 26.09 2.33
C GLU A 106 10.45 26.32 3.47
N HIS A 107 9.38 25.51 3.53
CA HIS A 107 8.41 25.60 4.61
C HIS A 107 8.98 25.22 5.99
N ALA A 108 9.97 24.36 6.04
CA ALA A 108 10.63 23.95 7.28
C ALA A 108 11.41 25.07 7.97
N GLN A 109 11.86 26.07 7.22
CA GLN A 109 12.55 27.25 7.76
C GLN A 109 11.58 28.28 8.37
N LEU A 110 10.29 28.16 8.10
CA LEU A 110 9.29 29.07 8.62
C LEU A 110 8.89 28.65 10.05
N HIS A 111 8.85 29.63 10.96
CA HIS A 111 8.36 29.40 12.32
C HIS A 111 6.88 28.99 12.35
N PRO A 112 6.44 28.25 13.38
CA PRO A 112 5.04 27.94 13.57
C PRO A 112 4.18 29.21 13.64
N GLN A 113 2.98 29.17 13.02
CA GLN A 113 2.05 30.30 12.99
C GLN A 113 1.04 30.28 14.12
N LYS A 114 0.60 29.07 14.55
CA LYS A 114 -0.48 28.91 15.55
C LYS A 114 -0.06 28.22 16.83
N GLY A 115 1.08 27.57 16.84
CA GLY A 115 1.50 26.79 17.98
C GLY A 115 3.01 26.81 18.20
N SER A 116 3.50 25.81 18.93
CA SER A 116 4.94 25.66 19.20
C SER A 116 5.63 24.73 18.21
N ARG A 117 4.89 24.09 17.31
CA ARG A 117 5.40 23.04 16.40
C ARG A 117 4.83 23.17 15.00
N ARG A 118 5.59 22.64 14.05
CA ARG A 118 5.17 22.35 12.68
C ARG A 118 5.23 20.84 12.46
N VAL A 119 4.27 20.26 11.76
CA VAL A 119 4.21 18.83 11.47
C VAL A 119 4.11 18.61 9.98
N PHE A 120 5.04 17.88 9.41
CA PHE A 120 5.03 17.51 8.00
C PHE A 120 4.83 16.00 7.86
N LEU A 121 3.84 15.62 7.06
CA LEU A 121 3.56 14.23 6.70
C LEU A 121 4.08 13.98 5.28
N ILE A 122 4.98 13.02 5.13
CA ILE A 122 5.42 12.51 3.83
C ILE A 122 4.79 11.12 3.68
N ASP A 123 3.74 11.04 2.87
CA ASP A 123 3.05 9.76 2.70
C ASP A 123 3.77 8.91 1.65
N GLU A 124 3.92 7.60 1.92
CA GLU A 124 4.70 6.66 1.09
C GLU A 124 6.12 7.20 0.77
N ILE A 125 6.89 7.60 1.80
CA ILE A 125 8.24 8.18 1.65
C ILE A 125 9.21 7.27 0.88
N ASP A 126 8.96 5.96 0.85
CA ASP A 126 9.70 4.98 0.03
C ASP A 126 9.49 5.17 -1.48
N ARG A 127 8.53 5.99 -1.90
CA ARG A 127 8.32 6.42 -3.28
C ARG A 127 9.12 7.68 -3.67
N ALA A 128 9.91 8.22 -2.75
CA ALA A 128 10.83 9.31 -3.07
C ALA A 128 11.91 8.81 -4.03
N ASN A 129 12.10 9.51 -5.17
CA ASN A 129 13.23 9.23 -6.03
C ASN A 129 14.55 9.59 -5.30
N GLU A 130 15.67 9.10 -5.81
CA GLU A 130 16.98 9.27 -5.15
C GLU A 130 17.32 10.75 -4.85
N GLN A 131 16.99 11.64 -5.76
CA GLN A 131 17.24 13.09 -5.59
C GLN A 131 16.36 13.68 -4.50
N ALA A 132 15.06 13.29 -4.44
CA ALA A 132 14.14 13.71 -3.40
C ALA A 132 14.59 13.19 -2.02
N ALA A 133 14.93 11.90 -1.94
CA ALA A 133 15.43 11.27 -0.71
C ALA A 133 16.70 11.95 -0.18
N ASN A 134 17.68 12.19 -1.06
CA ASN A 134 18.90 12.90 -0.69
C ASN A 134 18.64 14.37 -0.25
N SER A 135 17.64 15.01 -0.85
CA SER A 135 17.23 16.37 -0.47
C SER A 135 16.71 16.45 0.97
N LEU A 136 16.12 15.38 1.51
CA LEU A 136 15.64 15.33 2.90
C LEU A 136 16.75 15.21 3.94
N LEU A 137 17.92 14.66 3.58
CA LEU A 137 18.96 14.32 4.56
C LEU A 137 19.38 15.51 5.40
N LYS A 138 19.58 16.69 4.79
CA LYS A 138 20.01 17.91 5.53
C LYS A 138 19.03 18.31 6.64
N ILE A 139 17.70 18.20 6.37
CA ILE A 139 16.70 18.59 7.36
C ILE A 139 16.51 17.51 8.43
N LEU A 140 16.82 16.25 8.11
CA LEU A 140 16.82 15.16 9.08
C LEU A 140 18.06 15.17 9.97
N GLU A 141 19.17 15.76 9.49
CA GLU A 141 20.41 15.93 10.27
C GLU A 141 20.33 17.10 11.25
N GLU A 142 19.83 18.24 10.78
CA GLU A 142 19.75 19.48 11.55
C GLU A 142 18.32 20.04 11.51
N PRO A 143 17.33 19.33 12.11
CA PRO A 143 15.94 19.77 12.09
C PRO A 143 15.76 21.01 12.99
N PRO A 144 14.96 22.00 12.59
CA PRO A 144 14.52 23.05 13.49
C PRO A 144 13.80 22.44 14.71
N GLY A 145 14.05 22.98 15.90
CA GLY A 145 13.54 22.41 17.16
C GLY A 145 12.01 22.32 17.26
N TYR A 146 11.30 23.06 16.42
CA TYR A 146 9.82 23.06 16.34
C TYR A 146 9.28 22.07 15.28
N LEU A 147 10.15 21.49 14.42
CA LEU A 147 9.70 20.64 13.31
C LEU A 147 9.59 19.19 13.73
N VAL A 148 8.48 18.54 13.33
CA VAL A 148 8.25 17.10 13.41
C VAL A 148 7.95 16.59 12.00
N ILE A 149 8.74 15.65 11.51
CA ILE A 149 8.53 14.98 10.22
C ILE A 149 7.99 13.59 10.50
N ILE A 150 6.89 13.23 9.85
CA ILE A 150 6.28 11.90 9.92
C ILE A 150 6.31 11.31 8.51
N GLY A 151 7.06 10.24 8.32
CA GLY A 151 7.03 9.46 7.08
C GLY A 151 6.14 8.24 7.22
N THR A 152 5.41 7.85 6.18
CA THR A 152 4.78 6.52 6.13
C THR A 152 5.51 5.65 5.11
N THR A 153 5.63 4.35 5.37
CA THR A 153 6.23 3.41 4.41
C THR A 153 5.63 2.01 4.57
N THR A 154 5.55 1.27 3.48
CA THR A 154 5.22 -0.16 3.50
C THR A 154 6.44 -1.01 3.79
N ASN A 155 7.61 -0.58 3.32
CA ASN A 155 8.87 -1.30 3.49
C ASN A 155 10.01 -0.31 3.87
N PRO A 156 10.40 -0.24 5.16
CA PRO A 156 11.47 0.65 5.59
C PRO A 156 12.84 0.29 5.00
N PHE A 157 13.03 -0.94 4.50
CA PHE A 157 14.31 -1.37 3.92
C PHE A 157 14.55 -0.83 2.50
N GLU A 158 13.52 -0.31 1.85
CA GLU A 158 13.65 0.40 0.57
C GLU A 158 14.11 1.85 0.73
N LEU A 159 14.02 2.38 1.94
CA LEU A 159 14.53 3.71 2.26
C LEU A 159 16.07 3.73 2.34
N LEU A 160 16.65 4.87 2.00
CA LEU A 160 18.08 5.09 2.23
C LEU A 160 18.42 4.79 3.70
N PRO A 161 19.51 4.05 3.97
CA PRO A 161 19.93 3.76 5.34
C PRO A 161 20.12 5.03 6.20
N THR A 162 20.51 6.13 5.55
CA THR A 162 20.70 7.45 6.17
C THR A 162 19.41 8.09 6.65
N ILE A 163 18.26 7.92 5.96
CA ILE A 163 16.95 8.36 6.42
C ILE A 163 16.51 7.49 7.60
N ARG A 164 16.66 6.19 7.46
CA ARG A 164 16.24 5.20 8.46
C ARG A 164 16.97 5.37 9.79
N SER A 165 18.29 5.62 9.76
CA SER A 165 19.10 5.82 10.97
C SER A 165 18.79 7.11 11.74
N ARG A 166 18.14 8.09 11.10
CA ARG A 166 17.75 9.38 11.70
C ARG A 166 16.27 9.46 12.07
N SER A 167 15.53 8.36 11.90
CA SER A 167 14.09 8.30 12.16
C SER A 167 13.77 7.22 13.20
N VAL A 168 12.83 7.52 14.08
CA VAL A 168 12.28 6.52 14.99
C VAL A 168 11.22 5.72 14.25
N SER A 169 11.50 4.43 14.01
CA SER A 169 10.57 3.54 13.29
C SER A 169 9.54 2.94 14.24
N LEU A 170 8.26 3.12 13.92
CA LEU A 170 7.12 2.58 14.64
C LEU A 170 6.33 1.64 13.70
N TYR A 171 6.17 0.39 14.10
CA TYR A 171 5.56 -0.65 13.26
C TYR A 171 4.09 -0.86 13.61
N LEU A 172 3.21 -0.67 12.64
CA LEU A 172 1.79 -0.95 12.73
C LEU A 172 1.53 -2.39 12.27
N ASN A 173 0.98 -3.19 13.18
CA ASN A 173 0.57 -4.55 12.87
C ASN A 173 -0.80 -4.58 12.19
N ARG A 174 -1.06 -5.65 11.45
CA ARG A 174 -2.39 -5.95 10.92
C ARG A 174 -3.37 -6.14 12.07
N LEU A 175 -4.59 -5.69 11.87
CA LEU A 175 -5.69 -5.92 12.80
C LEU A 175 -6.23 -7.36 12.64
N THR A 176 -6.88 -7.84 13.69
CA THR A 176 -7.70 -9.05 13.59
C THR A 176 -8.98 -8.77 12.79
N ASP A 177 -9.60 -9.81 12.23
CA ASP A 177 -10.87 -9.63 11.51
C ASP A 177 -11.97 -9.02 12.40
N ALA A 178 -11.96 -9.31 13.70
CA ALA A 178 -12.88 -8.72 14.66
C ALA A 178 -12.68 -7.20 14.80
N GLU A 179 -11.44 -6.76 14.92
CA GLU A 179 -11.09 -5.33 14.98
C GLU A 179 -11.41 -4.62 13.65
N VAL A 180 -11.17 -5.28 12.50
CA VAL A 180 -11.56 -4.71 11.20
C VAL A 180 -13.06 -4.54 11.08
N ARG A 181 -13.86 -5.53 11.54
CA ARG A 181 -15.33 -5.44 11.57
C ARG A 181 -15.81 -4.27 12.44
N GLU A 182 -15.16 -4.03 13.58
CA GLU A 182 -15.50 -2.89 14.45
C GLU A 182 -15.29 -1.57 13.70
N VAL A 183 -14.16 -1.40 13.01
CA VAL A 183 -13.91 -0.23 12.16
C VAL A 183 -14.95 -0.10 11.04
N LEU A 184 -15.32 -1.20 10.37
CA LEU A 184 -16.33 -1.20 9.31
C LEU A 184 -17.70 -0.78 9.84
N ARG A 185 -18.09 -1.26 11.03
CA ARG A 185 -19.33 -0.91 11.71
C ARG A 185 -19.38 0.58 12.07
N GLU A 186 -18.30 1.11 12.63
CA GLU A 186 -18.18 2.55 12.94
C GLU A 186 -18.31 3.43 11.69
N LYS A 187 -17.92 2.90 10.54
CA LYS A 187 -18.00 3.59 9.23
C LYS A 187 -19.30 3.33 8.46
N GLY A 188 -20.25 2.58 9.06
CA GLY A 188 -21.57 2.35 8.48
C GLY A 188 -21.61 1.38 7.30
N ILE A 189 -20.63 0.49 7.18
CA ILE A 189 -20.65 -0.59 6.16
C ILE A 189 -21.75 -1.60 6.50
N ALA A 190 -22.44 -2.10 5.49
CA ALA A 190 -23.52 -3.07 5.65
C ALA A 190 -23.03 -4.37 6.28
N GLU A 191 -23.74 -4.91 7.28
CA GLU A 191 -23.37 -6.13 8.01
C GLU A 191 -23.14 -7.33 7.07
N ALA A 192 -23.92 -7.43 6.00
CA ALA A 192 -23.81 -8.50 4.99
C ALA A 192 -22.42 -8.54 4.28
N GLU A 193 -21.74 -7.40 4.20
CA GLU A 193 -20.42 -7.29 3.54
C GLU A 193 -19.25 -7.38 4.52
N MET A 194 -19.49 -7.17 5.82
CA MET A 194 -18.41 -7.01 6.82
C MET A 194 -17.47 -8.21 6.88
N ASP A 195 -18.01 -9.42 6.84
CA ASP A 195 -17.24 -10.66 6.91
C ASP A 195 -16.31 -10.84 5.72
N ALA A 196 -16.83 -10.60 4.52
CA ALA A 196 -16.04 -10.67 3.31
C ALA A 196 -14.96 -9.60 3.29
N ARG A 197 -15.31 -8.35 3.59
CA ARG A 197 -14.38 -7.22 3.64
C ARG A 197 -13.27 -7.41 4.67
N ALA A 198 -13.60 -7.87 5.89
CA ALA A 198 -12.63 -8.11 6.94
C ALA A 198 -11.64 -9.21 6.53
N ARG A 199 -12.14 -10.34 6.01
CA ARG A 199 -11.34 -11.48 5.56
C ARG A 199 -10.41 -11.10 4.40
N LEU A 200 -10.96 -10.45 3.36
CA LEU A 200 -10.22 -10.12 2.14
C LEU A 200 -9.21 -9.00 2.33
N SER A 201 -9.43 -8.10 3.29
CA SER A 201 -8.50 -7.00 3.59
C SER A 201 -7.23 -7.42 4.33
N ALA A 202 -7.15 -8.66 4.78
CA ALA A 202 -5.99 -9.19 5.51
C ALA A 202 -5.57 -8.31 6.69
N GLY A 203 -6.51 -7.80 7.49
CA GLY A 203 -6.26 -6.97 8.67
C GLY A 203 -5.88 -5.52 8.36
N CYS A 204 -6.15 -5.04 7.14
CA CYS A 204 -5.91 -3.67 6.72
C CYS A 204 -7.22 -2.90 6.58
N PRO A 205 -7.67 -2.14 7.60
CA PRO A 205 -9.00 -1.51 7.61
C PRO A 205 -9.21 -0.52 6.47
N GLY A 206 -8.18 0.19 6.03
CA GLY A 206 -8.27 1.08 4.86
C GLY A 206 -8.62 0.32 3.58
N LYS A 207 -8.03 -0.87 3.37
CA LYS A 207 -8.41 -1.74 2.25
C LYS A 207 -9.84 -2.24 2.40
N ALA A 208 -10.25 -2.66 3.60
CA ALA A 208 -11.62 -3.13 3.85
C ALA A 208 -12.68 -2.08 3.51
N LEU A 209 -12.40 -0.80 3.80
CA LEU A 209 -13.31 0.32 3.55
C LEU A 209 -13.49 0.62 2.06
N THR A 210 -12.41 0.50 1.28
CA THR A 210 -12.39 0.86 -0.14
C THR A 210 -12.60 -0.32 -1.08
N LEU A 211 -12.71 -1.55 -0.54
CA LEU A 211 -12.81 -2.77 -1.31
C LEU A 211 -14.12 -2.80 -2.13
N ASP A 212 -14.01 -2.90 -3.45
CA ASP A 212 -15.10 -3.25 -4.34
C ASP A 212 -15.15 -4.79 -4.43
N LEU A 213 -16.18 -5.38 -3.83
CA LEU A 213 -16.30 -6.84 -3.74
C LEU A 213 -16.54 -7.52 -5.10
N ASP A 214 -17.24 -6.85 -6.02
CA ASP A 214 -17.53 -7.42 -7.33
C ASP A 214 -16.29 -7.34 -8.24
N ALA A 215 -15.59 -6.21 -8.25
CA ALA A 215 -14.31 -6.08 -8.94
C ALA A 215 -13.27 -7.05 -8.36
N TYR A 216 -13.23 -7.22 -7.02
CA TYR A 216 -12.34 -8.19 -6.38
C TYR A 216 -12.64 -9.63 -6.83
N ARG A 217 -13.91 -10.05 -6.84
CA ARG A 217 -14.31 -11.40 -7.30
C ARG A 217 -13.90 -11.64 -8.75
N MET A 218 -14.15 -10.67 -9.64
CA MET A 218 -13.75 -10.78 -11.04
C MET A 218 -12.24 -10.99 -11.19
N ARG A 219 -11.44 -10.25 -10.42
CA ARG A 219 -9.97 -10.41 -10.43
C ARG A 219 -9.54 -11.75 -9.82
N ALA A 220 -10.22 -12.20 -8.77
CA ALA A 220 -9.94 -13.49 -8.13
C ALA A 220 -10.26 -14.67 -9.04
N ASP A 221 -11.37 -14.64 -9.79
CA ASP A 221 -11.70 -15.63 -10.80
C ASP A 221 -10.65 -15.67 -11.92
N ALA A 222 -10.17 -14.50 -12.34
CA ALA A 222 -9.09 -14.41 -13.33
C ALA A 222 -7.79 -15.04 -12.81
N MET A 223 -7.39 -14.76 -11.56
CA MET A 223 -6.17 -15.32 -10.97
C MET A 223 -6.30 -16.81 -10.65
N LEU A 224 -7.49 -17.29 -10.28
CA LEU A 224 -7.75 -18.72 -10.16
C LEU A 224 -7.59 -19.43 -11.50
N THR A 225 -8.15 -18.85 -12.59
CA THR A 225 -8.00 -19.39 -13.95
C THR A 225 -6.52 -19.42 -14.35
N LEU A 226 -5.75 -18.35 -14.08
CA LEU A 226 -4.32 -18.32 -14.31
C LEU A 226 -3.59 -19.45 -13.59
N LEU A 227 -3.89 -19.70 -12.31
CA LEU A 227 -3.29 -20.80 -11.53
C LEU A 227 -3.67 -22.17 -12.09
N GLU A 228 -4.93 -22.39 -12.50
CA GLU A 228 -5.37 -23.65 -13.12
C GLU A 228 -4.65 -23.92 -14.45
N VAL A 229 -4.45 -22.87 -15.26
CA VAL A 229 -3.70 -22.98 -16.52
C VAL A 229 -2.22 -23.22 -16.24
N ALA A 230 -1.62 -22.51 -15.29
CA ALA A 230 -0.22 -22.71 -14.87
C ALA A 230 0.03 -24.12 -14.32
N ALA A 231 -0.98 -24.73 -13.69
CA ALA A 231 -0.96 -26.11 -13.20
C ALA A 231 -1.29 -27.16 -14.28
N ASN A 232 -1.39 -26.79 -15.55
CA ASN A 232 -1.81 -27.66 -16.68
C ASN A 232 -3.19 -28.31 -16.50
N ARG A 233 -4.10 -27.68 -15.76
CA ARG A 233 -5.49 -28.16 -15.54
C ARG A 233 -6.48 -27.58 -16.55
N LYS A 234 -6.12 -26.43 -17.15
CA LYS A 234 -6.88 -25.76 -18.21
C LYS A 234 -5.95 -25.41 -19.38
N PRO A 235 -6.46 -25.31 -20.61
CA PRO A 235 -5.66 -24.92 -21.76
C PRO A 235 -5.28 -23.43 -21.69
N PHE A 236 -4.11 -23.07 -22.22
CA PHE A 236 -3.59 -21.68 -22.22
C PHE A 236 -4.56 -20.67 -22.87
N GLY A 237 -5.34 -21.11 -23.88
CA GLY A 237 -6.35 -20.26 -24.51
C GLY A 237 -7.46 -19.76 -23.57
N GLU A 238 -7.71 -20.41 -22.42
CA GLU A 238 -8.64 -19.89 -21.42
C GLU A 238 -8.05 -18.68 -20.67
N TRP A 239 -6.76 -18.75 -20.34
CA TRP A 239 -6.06 -17.61 -19.76
C TRP A 239 -6.05 -16.42 -20.73
N MET A 240 -5.71 -16.63 -22.00
CA MET A 240 -5.71 -15.57 -23.01
C MET A 240 -7.04 -14.81 -23.07
N ARG A 241 -8.16 -15.53 -23.11
CA ARG A 241 -9.51 -14.90 -23.11
C ARG A 241 -9.77 -14.06 -21.86
N VAL A 242 -9.39 -14.58 -20.68
CA VAL A 242 -9.57 -13.89 -19.41
C VAL A 242 -8.65 -12.68 -19.31
N SER A 243 -7.40 -12.82 -19.73
CA SER A 243 -6.41 -11.74 -19.73
C SER A 243 -6.86 -10.56 -20.61
N GLU A 244 -7.35 -10.83 -21.81
CA GLU A 244 -7.89 -9.81 -22.71
C GLU A 244 -9.14 -9.13 -22.15
N ALA A 245 -10.05 -9.89 -21.54
CA ALA A 245 -11.32 -9.38 -21.03
C ALA A 245 -11.16 -8.52 -19.77
N SER A 246 -10.13 -8.75 -18.96
CA SER A 246 -9.97 -8.11 -17.65
C SER A 246 -8.61 -7.40 -17.49
N VAL A 247 -7.51 -8.14 -17.47
CA VAL A 247 -6.17 -7.65 -17.09
C VAL A 247 -5.64 -6.55 -18.01
N SER A 248 -5.90 -6.66 -19.32
CA SER A 248 -5.38 -5.74 -20.34
C SER A 248 -5.96 -4.32 -20.24
N LYS A 249 -7.09 -4.14 -19.56
CA LYS A 249 -7.76 -2.83 -19.43
C LYS A 249 -6.84 -1.80 -18.77
N LYS A 250 -6.83 -0.57 -19.30
CA LYS A 250 -5.99 0.52 -18.77
C LYS A 250 -6.34 0.89 -17.32
N SER A 251 -7.61 0.73 -16.92
CA SER A 251 -8.09 1.01 -15.56
C SER A 251 -7.61 -0.01 -14.52
N GLU A 252 -7.20 -1.20 -14.94
CA GLU A 252 -6.77 -2.27 -14.05
C GLU A 252 -5.29 -2.12 -13.68
N ARG A 253 -4.98 -2.38 -12.41
CA ARG A 253 -3.62 -2.33 -11.88
C ARG A 253 -3.10 -3.76 -11.68
N LEU A 254 -1.86 -4.02 -12.08
CA LEU A 254 -1.24 -5.35 -11.92
C LEU A 254 -1.06 -5.71 -10.45
N GLU A 255 -0.80 -4.71 -9.60
CA GLU A 255 -0.66 -4.87 -8.15
C GLU A 255 -1.89 -5.57 -7.53
N ASP A 256 -3.09 -5.18 -7.94
CA ASP A 256 -4.34 -5.74 -7.42
C ASP A 256 -4.48 -7.25 -7.76
N TYR A 257 -4.04 -7.64 -8.96
CA TYR A 257 -4.02 -9.05 -9.40
C TYR A 257 -2.96 -9.86 -8.66
N LEU A 258 -1.75 -9.31 -8.50
CA LEU A 258 -0.66 -10.00 -7.80
C LEU A 258 -0.96 -10.21 -6.32
N GLU A 259 -1.59 -9.24 -5.66
CA GLU A 259 -2.02 -9.40 -4.27
C GLU A 259 -3.00 -10.57 -4.12
N ILE A 260 -3.95 -10.69 -5.03
CA ILE A 260 -4.93 -11.79 -5.06
C ILE A 260 -4.24 -13.11 -5.40
N LEU A 261 -3.35 -13.12 -6.39
CA LEU A 261 -2.58 -14.31 -6.76
C LEU A 261 -1.79 -14.87 -5.57
N ILE A 262 -1.05 -14.00 -4.86
CA ILE A 262 -0.31 -14.37 -3.66
C ILE A 262 -1.25 -14.90 -2.57
N ALA A 263 -2.43 -14.29 -2.41
CA ALA A 263 -3.42 -14.74 -1.44
C ALA A 263 -3.99 -16.15 -1.78
N LEU A 264 -4.24 -16.44 -3.06
CA LEU A 264 -4.67 -17.77 -3.51
C LEU A 264 -3.56 -18.83 -3.32
N LEU A 265 -2.29 -18.46 -3.56
CA LEU A 265 -1.14 -19.33 -3.28
C LEU A 265 -0.99 -19.61 -1.77
N GLN A 266 -1.28 -18.62 -0.91
CA GLN A 266 -1.32 -18.83 0.54
C GLN A 266 -2.45 -19.78 0.94
N ASP A 267 -3.65 -19.62 0.37
CA ASP A 267 -4.77 -20.53 0.61
C ASP A 267 -4.43 -21.97 0.16
N LEU A 268 -3.73 -22.13 -0.97
CA LEU A 268 -3.24 -23.41 -1.46
C LEU A 268 -2.27 -24.09 -0.47
N LEU A 269 -1.34 -23.31 0.11
CA LEU A 269 -0.42 -23.77 1.15
C LEU A 269 -1.18 -24.17 2.43
N HIS A 270 -2.16 -23.39 2.85
CA HIS A 270 -2.98 -23.68 4.03
C HIS A 270 -3.75 -24.99 3.86
N LEU A 271 -4.34 -25.23 2.70
CA LEU A 271 -5.06 -26.47 2.39
C LEU A 271 -4.13 -27.69 2.40
N ARG A 272 -2.89 -27.53 1.95
CA ARG A 272 -1.91 -28.62 1.94
C ARG A 272 -1.40 -28.99 3.35
N HIS A 273 -1.26 -28.02 4.24
CA HIS A 273 -0.67 -28.20 5.57
C HIS A 273 -1.66 -28.13 6.73
N GLY A 274 -2.97 -28.06 6.45
CA GLY A 274 -4.01 -28.04 7.48
C GLY A 274 -4.10 -26.70 8.21
N GLY A 275 -3.84 -25.59 7.54
CA GLY A 275 -3.94 -24.24 8.11
C GLY A 275 -5.37 -23.86 8.47
N PRO A 276 -5.57 -22.98 9.47
CA PRO A 276 -6.85 -22.82 10.16
C PRO A 276 -7.90 -22.02 9.38
N ARG A 277 -7.56 -21.24 8.35
CA ARG A 277 -8.51 -20.34 7.69
C ARG A 277 -8.08 -19.94 6.29
N LEU A 278 -9.02 -20.08 5.34
CA LEU A 278 -8.85 -19.61 3.97
C LEU A 278 -9.31 -18.16 3.82
N ARG A 279 -8.61 -17.44 2.97
CA ARG A 279 -9.04 -16.09 2.55
C ARG A 279 -10.15 -16.18 1.51
N HIS A 280 -10.15 -17.24 0.68
CA HIS A 280 -11.13 -17.48 -0.38
C HIS A 280 -11.81 -18.85 -0.20
N PRO A 281 -12.70 -18.99 0.81
CA PRO A 281 -13.41 -20.25 1.05
C PRO A 281 -14.30 -20.67 -0.13
N GLU A 282 -14.75 -19.73 -0.95
CA GLU A 282 -15.51 -19.94 -2.18
C GLU A 282 -14.75 -20.79 -3.21
N TYR A 283 -13.42 -20.75 -3.22
CA TYR A 283 -12.56 -21.54 -4.12
C TYR A 283 -11.96 -22.79 -3.46
N GLN A 284 -12.39 -23.13 -2.24
CA GLN A 284 -11.82 -24.23 -1.45
C GLN A 284 -11.76 -25.55 -2.21
N ALA A 285 -12.82 -25.91 -2.91
CA ALA A 285 -12.89 -27.19 -3.64
C ALA A 285 -11.82 -27.28 -4.75
N THR A 286 -11.68 -26.21 -5.54
CA THR A 286 -10.69 -26.13 -6.62
C THR A 286 -9.28 -26.13 -6.07
N LEU A 287 -9.01 -25.27 -5.07
CA LEU A 287 -7.69 -25.15 -4.44
C LEU A 287 -7.27 -26.43 -3.70
N ALA A 288 -8.21 -27.13 -3.02
CA ALA A 288 -7.92 -28.41 -2.37
C ALA A 288 -7.54 -29.49 -3.40
N SER A 289 -8.25 -29.56 -4.51
CA SER A 289 -7.91 -30.46 -5.62
C SER A 289 -6.53 -30.14 -6.21
N MET A 290 -6.16 -28.87 -6.32
CA MET A 290 -4.82 -28.44 -6.76
C MET A 290 -3.75 -28.80 -5.73
N ALA A 291 -4.00 -28.55 -4.45
CA ALA A 291 -3.07 -28.84 -3.35
C ALA A 291 -2.72 -30.33 -3.27
N GLY A 292 -3.67 -31.22 -3.59
CA GLY A 292 -3.45 -32.66 -3.63
C GLY A 292 -2.65 -33.16 -4.83
N SER A 293 -2.67 -32.43 -5.95
CA SER A 293 -2.02 -32.86 -7.21
C SER A 293 -0.68 -32.18 -7.49
N LEU A 294 -0.44 -30.99 -6.94
CA LEU A 294 0.79 -30.21 -7.20
C LEU A 294 1.91 -30.57 -6.20
N ASP A 295 3.15 -30.52 -6.66
CA ASP A 295 4.31 -30.63 -5.79
C ASP A 295 4.48 -29.34 -4.95
N PHE A 296 5.02 -29.46 -3.74
CA PHE A 296 5.33 -28.32 -2.89
C PHE A 296 6.31 -27.36 -3.58
N ARG A 297 7.29 -27.91 -4.31
CA ARG A 297 8.25 -27.09 -5.08
C ARG A 297 7.58 -26.21 -6.12
N TRP A 298 6.49 -26.67 -6.73
CA TRP A 298 5.71 -25.87 -7.67
C TRP A 298 5.10 -24.64 -6.98
N ILE A 299 4.53 -24.81 -5.77
CA ILE A 299 3.91 -23.71 -5.01
C ILE A 299 4.97 -22.70 -4.58
N VAL A 300 6.14 -23.17 -4.14
CA VAL A 300 7.28 -22.29 -3.80
C VAL A 300 7.70 -21.49 -5.02
N LYS A 301 7.91 -22.15 -6.16
CA LYS A 301 8.29 -21.48 -7.41
C LYS A 301 7.25 -20.46 -7.86
N ALA A 302 5.96 -20.79 -7.78
CA ALA A 302 4.88 -19.86 -8.10
C ALA A 302 4.90 -18.62 -7.19
N THR A 303 5.18 -18.82 -5.90
CA THR A 303 5.27 -17.70 -4.94
C THR A 303 6.50 -16.83 -5.22
N GLU A 304 7.63 -17.43 -5.54
CA GLU A 304 8.86 -16.72 -5.91
C GLU A 304 8.66 -15.91 -7.19
N SER A 305 8.09 -16.51 -8.24
CA SER A 305 7.82 -15.85 -9.51
C SER A 305 6.82 -14.68 -9.34
N ALA A 306 5.72 -14.86 -8.61
CA ALA A 306 4.77 -13.80 -8.29
C ALA A 306 5.44 -12.64 -7.52
N THR A 307 6.29 -12.96 -6.54
CA THR A 307 7.04 -11.96 -5.76
C THR A 307 8.07 -11.23 -6.63
N GLN A 308 8.67 -11.90 -7.60
CA GLN A 308 9.60 -11.29 -8.54
C GLN A 308 8.90 -10.29 -9.46
N ILE A 309 7.71 -10.62 -9.96
CA ILE A 309 6.89 -9.69 -10.76
C ILE A 309 6.56 -8.45 -9.92
N ASP A 310 6.16 -8.61 -8.66
CA ASP A 310 5.85 -7.50 -7.75
C ASP A 310 7.06 -6.54 -7.58
N ARG A 311 8.27 -7.07 -7.45
CA ARG A 311 9.51 -6.25 -7.39
C ARG A 311 9.79 -5.46 -8.68
N PHE A 312 9.36 -5.98 -9.83
CA PHE A 312 9.56 -5.33 -11.11
C PHE A 312 8.45 -4.36 -11.52
N LEU A 313 7.34 -4.26 -10.77
CA LEU A 313 6.24 -3.33 -11.05
C LEU A 313 6.70 -1.87 -11.22
N ARG A 314 7.71 -1.46 -10.46
CA ARG A 314 8.29 -0.10 -10.55
C ARG A 314 9.05 0.17 -11.86
N ARG A 315 9.26 -0.85 -12.73
CA ARG A 315 10.03 -0.79 -13.98
C ARG A 315 9.17 -0.73 -15.24
N ASN A 316 7.89 -0.36 -15.11
CA ASN A 316 6.97 -0.22 -16.25
C ASN A 316 6.83 -1.47 -17.13
N ILE A 317 6.56 -2.63 -16.52
CA ILE A 317 6.37 -3.90 -17.21
C ILE A 317 4.96 -3.97 -17.83
N GLN A 318 4.85 -4.57 -19.01
CA GLN A 318 3.54 -4.90 -19.59
C GLN A 318 2.86 -6.00 -18.76
N LYS A 319 1.68 -5.70 -18.22
CA LYS A 319 0.94 -6.56 -17.27
C LYS A 319 0.69 -7.97 -17.82
N THR A 320 0.17 -8.05 -19.04
CA THR A 320 -0.17 -9.32 -19.70
C THR A 320 1.07 -10.17 -19.92
N VAL A 321 2.15 -9.58 -20.44
CA VAL A 321 3.41 -10.29 -20.70
C VAL A 321 3.99 -10.89 -19.42
N ALA A 322 3.96 -10.14 -18.31
CA ALA A 322 4.48 -10.65 -17.04
C ALA A 322 3.68 -11.85 -16.50
N LEU A 323 2.35 -11.82 -16.66
CA LEU A 323 1.49 -12.94 -16.25
C LEU A 323 1.53 -14.12 -17.22
N ASP A 324 1.71 -13.87 -18.51
CA ASP A 324 1.90 -14.92 -19.51
C ASP A 324 3.21 -15.68 -19.26
N ASP A 325 4.30 -14.96 -18.98
CA ASP A 325 5.60 -15.55 -18.62
C ASP A 325 5.50 -16.39 -17.34
N PHE A 326 4.80 -15.89 -16.32
CA PHE A 326 4.48 -16.64 -15.11
C PHE A 326 3.80 -17.98 -15.41
N VAL A 327 2.79 -17.99 -16.29
CA VAL A 327 2.08 -19.21 -16.66
C VAL A 327 3.02 -20.17 -17.38
N MET A 328 3.79 -19.71 -18.38
CA MET A 328 4.68 -20.55 -19.17
C MET A 328 5.81 -21.17 -18.33
N GLU A 329 6.37 -20.39 -17.42
CA GLU A 329 7.39 -20.85 -16.48
C GLU A 329 6.88 -22.01 -15.62
N LEU A 330 5.67 -21.85 -15.04
CA LEU A 330 5.09 -22.83 -14.12
C LEU A 330 4.53 -24.07 -14.84
N GLN A 331 4.01 -23.94 -16.06
CA GLN A 331 3.64 -25.08 -16.88
C GLN A 331 4.84 -25.98 -17.17
N SER A 332 5.98 -25.39 -17.49
CA SER A 332 7.24 -26.13 -17.71
C SER A 332 7.70 -26.84 -16.43
N ALA A 333 7.55 -26.21 -15.26
CA ALA A 333 7.88 -26.81 -13.98
C ALA A 333 6.92 -27.95 -13.56
N ALA A 334 5.66 -27.87 -13.96
CA ALA A 334 4.67 -28.93 -13.67
C ALA A 334 4.90 -30.19 -14.54
N LEU A 335 5.50 -30.06 -15.73
CA LEU A 335 5.85 -31.16 -16.63
C LEU A 335 7.17 -31.84 -16.25
N ALA A 336 8.08 -31.16 -15.60
CA ALA A 336 9.37 -31.70 -15.14
C ALA A 336 9.19 -32.53 -13.84
N ARG A 337 8.31 -33.56 -13.88
CA ARG A 337 8.28 -34.58 -12.81
C ARG A 337 9.51 -35.48 -12.95
N PRO A 338 10.24 -35.76 -11.82
CA PRO A 338 11.28 -36.75 -11.83
C PRO A 338 10.72 -38.17 -12.05
#